data_c8314562f2e1495e819d463838edb519
#
_entry.id   c8314562f2e1495e819d463838edb519
#
_cell.length_a   1.000
_cell.length_b   1.000
_cell.length_c   1.000
_cell.angle_alpha   90.00
_cell.angle_beta   90.00
_cell.angle_gamma   90.00
#
_symmetry.space_group_name_H-M   'P 1'
#
loop_
_entity.id
_entity.type
_entity.pdbx_description
1 polymer ?
#
loop_
_entity_poly.entity_id
_entity_poly.type
_entity_poly.pdbx_seq_one_letter_code
_entity_poly.pdbx_strand_id
1 'polypeptide(L)'
;MKKYLKTVLILICMVLVLTCLTACTNRANEGNTLVEHPDLKPSPKNEISDEEQNEISDSDEEQLEAAYQEQEIDPQQLKEYYDFISKTFRYMLTETENNNITYAPISFYVSLSILSEMTDKEAGKELQDALGYADLNKHAMGLQNLVNSLKERKPSNEEGMLGRLNLDTSFWLQDTLHYQEAVMNTIQKKYSLEVFEGDFQNSEFQKQMANWVYEKTNHSLQPQFNDLMTPTADNAFCIISTLDFFGEWSSRFKIEDTEKGIFYCKDGTQVECEFMNQEWPYAPYVAGDGYISAQLSFLTGERMIFILPDETQDVHGFWTEDRLTDILSAWGKDDLSVAKMKFSVPKFNCSGKIDLKTIAEKMQVNQLFDPFSDAFGPFSDDPLHLMGINQEASISIDEMGCSVASYIEVVSMGAAPEQPEEVEICLNRPFYYILYKNEIPFLIGIMENPAE
;
A
#
# COMPACT_ATOMS: atom_id res chain seq x y z
N MET A 1 29.57 -13.60 -49.16
CA MET A 1 28.11 -13.77 -49.01
C MET A 1 27.54 -13.36 -47.66
N LYS A 2 28.14 -13.73 -46.50
CA LYS A 2 27.59 -13.36 -45.16
C LYS A 2 27.55 -11.84 -44.81
N LYS A 3 28.40 -11.00 -45.44
CA LYS A 3 28.41 -9.54 -45.17
C LYS A 3 27.29 -8.80 -45.92
N TYR A 4 26.93 -9.26 -47.12
CA TYR A 4 25.81 -8.68 -47.90
C TYR A 4 24.44 -9.01 -47.33
N LEU A 5 24.30 -10.17 -46.67
CA LEU A 5 23.03 -10.59 -46.09
C LEU A 5 22.67 -9.74 -44.86
N LYS A 6 23.65 -9.32 -44.03
CA LYS A 6 23.43 -8.41 -42.89
C LYS A 6 23.02 -7.01 -43.33
N THR A 7 23.61 -6.48 -44.38
CA THR A 7 23.30 -5.12 -44.89
C THR A 7 21.89 -5.06 -45.50
N VAL A 8 21.45 -6.13 -46.18
CA VAL A 8 20.09 -6.22 -46.75
C VAL A 8 19.05 -6.38 -45.65
N LEU A 9 19.36 -7.11 -44.56
CA LEU A 9 18.44 -7.26 -43.42
C LEU A 9 18.21 -5.95 -42.65
N ILE A 10 19.27 -5.14 -42.50
CA ILE A 10 19.18 -3.82 -41.84
C ILE A 10 18.38 -2.83 -42.71
N LEU A 11 18.52 -2.88 -44.03
CA LEU A 11 17.74 -2.02 -44.94
C LEU A 11 16.24 -2.39 -44.92
N ILE A 12 15.90 -3.66 -44.82
CA ILE A 12 14.50 -4.14 -44.75
C ILE A 12 13.85 -3.74 -43.43
N CYS A 13 14.58 -3.78 -42.31
CA CYS A 13 14.08 -3.30 -41.02
C CYS A 13 13.86 -1.76 -41.02
N MET A 14 14.74 -0.98 -41.65
CA MET A 14 14.52 0.49 -41.75
C MET A 14 13.29 0.86 -42.59
N VAL A 15 13.01 0.12 -43.66
CA VAL A 15 11.83 0.37 -44.52
C VAL A 15 10.53 -0.01 -43.81
N LEU A 16 10.52 -1.04 -42.96
CA LEU A 16 9.36 -1.44 -42.17
C LEU A 16 9.04 -0.44 -41.06
N VAL A 17 10.03 0.21 -40.46
CA VAL A 17 9.82 1.26 -39.44
C VAL A 17 9.25 2.53 -40.06
N LEU A 18 9.65 2.91 -41.28
CA LEU A 18 9.10 4.10 -41.96
C LEU A 18 7.65 3.93 -42.42
N THR A 19 7.19 2.69 -42.69
CA THR A 19 5.81 2.43 -43.13
C THR A 19 4.83 2.41 -41.95
N CYS A 20 5.28 2.11 -40.74
CA CYS A 20 4.43 2.21 -39.52
C CYS A 20 4.17 3.65 -39.08
N LEU A 21 5.11 4.59 -39.32
CA LEU A 21 4.95 6.00 -38.95
C LEU A 21 3.96 6.79 -39.82
N THR A 22 3.62 6.29 -41.02
CA THR A 22 2.63 6.98 -41.88
C THR A 22 1.18 6.47 -41.72
N ALA A 23 0.96 5.41 -40.97
CA ALA A 23 -0.38 4.88 -40.71
C ALA A 23 -1.11 5.48 -39.50
N CYS A 24 -0.40 6.22 -38.63
CA CYS A 24 -0.99 6.79 -37.41
C CYS A 24 -1.46 8.23 -37.50
N THR A 25 -1.33 8.91 -38.68
CA THR A 25 -1.69 10.32 -38.82
C THR A 25 -3.06 10.60 -39.46
N ASN A 26 -3.88 9.60 -39.75
CA ASN A 26 -5.18 9.80 -40.44
C ASN A 26 -6.37 9.22 -39.68
N ARG A 27 -6.45 9.44 -38.35
CA ARG A 27 -7.73 9.17 -37.64
C ARG A 27 -7.91 10.10 -36.42
N ALA A 28 -8.04 11.39 -36.68
CA ALA A 28 -8.52 12.34 -35.69
C ALA A 28 -9.24 13.50 -36.42
N ASN A 29 -10.50 13.31 -36.70
CA ASN A 29 -11.48 14.40 -36.88
C ASN A 29 -12.88 13.81 -36.92
N GLU A 30 -13.54 13.86 -35.78
CA GLU A 30 -14.99 14.03 -35.67
C GLU A 30 -15.36 14.25 -34.18
N GLY A 31 -15.63 15.47 -33.84
CA GLY A 31 -16.70 15.98 -32.97
C GLY A 31 -16.71 15.67 -31.49
N ASN A 32 -16.14 16.58 -30.65
CA ASN A 32 -16.81 16.90 -29.40
C ASN A 32 -16.53 18.36 -29.02
N THR A 33 -17.62 19.09 -28.78
CA THR A 33 -17.68 20.50 -28.40
C THR A 33 -17.04 20.69 -27.01
N LEU A 34 -15.97 21.48 -26.98
CA LEU A 34 -15.32 21.98 -25.77
C LEU A 34 -16.09 23.17 -25.21
N VAL A 35 -16.41 23.10 -23.91
CA VAL A 35 -16.84 24.26 -23.12
C VAL A 35 -15.59 25.02 -22.72
N GLU A 36 -15.48 26.26 -23.17
CA GLU A 36 -14.40 27.19 -22.83
C GLU A 36 -14.50 27.63 -21.36
N HIS A 37 -13.41 27.50 -20.60
CA HIS A 37 -13.18 28.19 -19.34
C HIS A 37 -12.10 29.26 -19.50
N PRO A 38 -12.24 30.46 -18.88
CA PRO A 38 -11.42 31.61 -19.16
C PRO A 38 -10.05 31.59 -18.44
N ASP A 39 -9.06 31.99 -19.21
CA ASP A 39 -7.78 32.63 -18.87
C ASP A 39 -7.09 32.39 -17.52
N LEU A 40 -6.15 31.46 -17.53
CA LEU A 40 -4.99 31.48 -16.63
C LEU A 40 -3.74 31.81 -17.46
N LYS A 41 -3.13 32.97 -17.19
CA LYS A 41 -1.88 33.40 -17.80
C LYS A 41 -0.72 32.50 -17.36
N PRO A 42 0.17 32.08 -18.27
CA PRO A 42 1.36 31.33 -17.89
C PRO A 42 2.39 32.25 -17.21
N SER A 43 2.97 31.77 -16.11
CA SER A 43 4.13 32.37 -15.46
C SER A 43 5.38 32.33 -16.38
N PRO A 44 6.31 33.28 -16.29
CA PRO A 44 7.44 33.40 -17.21
C PRO A 44 8.38 32.20 -17.07
N LYS A 45 8.73 31.61 -18.21
CA LYS A 45 9.83 30.66 -18.35
C LYS A 45 11.13 31.31 -17.98
N ASN A 46 11.81 30.88 -16.94
CA ASN A 46 13.22 31.10 -16.75
C ASN A 46 13.98 30.25 -17.80
N GLU A 47 14.58 30.88 -18.77
CA GLU A 47 15.58 30.26 -19.63
C GLU A 47 16.82 29.96 -18.77
N ILE A 48 17.03 28.69 -18.48
CA ILE A 48 18.29 28.20 -17.90
C ILE A 48 19.24 28.03 -19.07
N SER A 49 20.34 28.77 -19.02
CA SER A 49 21.44 28.73 -20.00
C SER A 49 22.14 27.36 -19.95
N ASP A 50 22.46 26.83 -21.14
CA ASP A 50 23.16 25.53 -21.37
C ASP A 50 24.65 25.57 -20.97
N GLU A 51 24.98 26.02 -19.78
CA GLU A 51 26.36 25.98 -19.25
C GLU A 51 26.34 25.71 -17.73
N GLU A 52 25.96 24.50 -17.32
CA GLU A 52 26.41 23.90 -16.07
C GLU A 52 26.04 22.38 -16.10
N GLN A 53 26.73 21.62 -16.95
CA GLN A 53 26.93 20.20 -16.73
C GLN A 53 27.96 20.09 -15.59
N ASN A 54 27.48 20.15 -14.35
CA ASN A 54 28.29 19.74 -13.21
C ASN A 54 28.53 18.23 -13.30
N GLU A 55 29.77 17.85 -13.63
CA GLU A 55 30.26 16.51 -13.40
C GLU A 55 30.05 16.19 -11.90
N ILE A 56 29.18 15.26 -11.60
CA ILE A 56 29.05 14.69 -10.26
C ILE A 56 30.40 14.09 -9.94
N SER A 57 31.07 14.58 -8.88
CA SER A 57 32.39 14.10 -8.52
C SER A 57 32.28 12.70 -7.92
N ASP A 58 33.31 11.84 -8.11
CA ASP A 58 33.38 10.49 -7.52
C ASP A 58 33.15 10.51 -6.00
N SER A 59 33.44 11.64 -5.33
CA SER A 59 33.17 11.86 -3.91
C SER A 59 31.68 12.04 -3.58
N ASP A 60 30.87 12.52 -4.53
CA ASP A 60 29.42 12.68 -4.37
C ASP A 60 28.70 11.35 -4.64
N GLU A 61 29.25 10.53 -5.55
CA GLU A 61 28.77 9.13 -5.74
C GLU A 61 29.11 8.26 -4.51
N GLU A 62 30.34 8.35 -3.94
CA GLU A 62 30.69 7.65 -2.71
C GLU A 62 29.85 8.11 -1.49
N GLN A 63 29.49 9.39 -1.40
CA GLN A 63 28.59 9.90 -0.36
C GLN A 63 27.14 9.49 -0.58
N LEU A 64 26.68 9.40 -1.84
CA LEU A 64 25.40 8.82 -2.19
C LEU A 64 25.35 7.29 -1.92
N GLU A 65 26.39 6.54 -2.26
CA GLU A 65 26.50 5.10 -1.93
C GLU A 65 26.62 4.86 -0.42
N ALA A 66 27.34 5.70 0.33
CA ALA A 66 27.41 5.63 1.79
C ALA A 66 26.09 6.00 2.48
N ALA A 67 25.25 6.82 1.87
CA ALA A 67 23.88 7.09 2.34
C ALA A 67 22.88 5.97 1.99
N TYR A 68 23.27 5.06 1.11
CA TYR A 68 22.52 3.87 0.68
C TYR A 68 23.03 2.56 1.32
N GLN A 69 23.50 2.59 2.55
CA GLN A 69 23.54 1.35 3.31
C GLN A 69 22.08 0.93 3.52
N GLU A 70 21.68 -0.20 2.93
CA GLU A 70 20.43 -0.90 3.30
C GLU A 70 20.39 -0.92 4.83
N GLN A 71 19.49 -0.10 5.40
CA GLN A 71 19.32 -0.09 6.85
C GLN A 71 18.66 -1.41 7.19
N GLU A 72 19.44 -2.32 7.75
CA GLU A 72 18.96 -3.63 8.17
C GLU A 72 17.75 -3.43 9.11
N ILE A 73 16.61 -4.01 8.73
CA ILE A 73 15.39 -3.96 9.55
C ILE A 73 15.65 -4.79 10.81
N ASP A 74 15.50 -4.19 11.99
CA ASP A 74 15.62 -4.91 13.26
C ASP A 74 14.57 -6.05 13.32
N PRO A 75 14.97 -7.33 13.39
CA PRO A 75 14.03 -8.45 13.44
C PRO A 75 13.03 -8.37 14.60
N GLN A 76 13.43 -7.74 15.73
CA GLN A 76 12.53 -7.52 16.86
C GLN A 76 11.45 -6.50 16.51
N GLN A 77 11.80 -5.40 15.83
CA GLN A 77 10.85 -4.41 15.36
C GLN A 77 9.87 -4.99 14.34
N LEU A 78 10.36 -5.84 13.44
CA LEU A 78 9.52 -6.52 12.47
C LEU A 78 8.54 -7.48 13.15
N LYS A 79 9.00 -8.20 14.18
CA LYS A 79 8.13 -9.07 14.98
C LYS A 79 7.06 -8.27 15.72
N GLU A 80 7.41 -7.16 16.38
CA GLU A 80 6.46 -6.27 17.07
C GLU A 80 5.39 -5.77 16.08
N TYR A 81 5.80 -5.42 14.87
CA TYR A 81 4.88 -5.00 13.81
C TYR A 81 3.96 -6.15 13.34
N TYR A 82 4.47 -7.37 13.18
CA TYR A 82 3.64 -8.54 12.82
C TYR A 82 2.62 -8.88 13.93
N ASP A 83 3.04 -8.83 15.18
CA ASP A 83 2.16 -9.04 16.34
C ASP A 83 1.03 -7.99 16.36
N PHE A 84 1.37 -6.73 16.08
CA PHE A 84 0.41 -5.63 15.93
C PHE A 84 -0.60 -5.89 14.81
N ILE A 85 -0.14 -6.27 13.60
CA ILE A 85 -1.02 -6.59 12.47
C ILE A 85 -1.94 -7.75 12.83
N SER A 86 -1.38 -8.86 13.32
CA SER A 86 -2.16 -10.05 13.64
C SER A 86 -3.26 -9.75 14.65
N LYS A 87 -2.95 -8.99 15.69
CA LYS A 87 -3.89 -8.60 16.73
C LYS A 87 -4.99 -7.67 16.22
N THR A 88 -4.61 -6.60 15.52
CA THR A 88 -5.57 -5.61 15.00
C THR A 88 -6.48 -6.21 13.93
N PHE A 89 -5.94 -6.99 13.00
CA PHE A 89 -6.72 -7.62 11.95
C PHE A 89 -7.70 -8.66 12.50
N ARG A 90 -7.28 -9.45 13.50
CA ARG A 90 -8.19 -10.39 14.20
C ARG A 90 -9.36 -9.65 14.86
N TYR A 91 -9.12 -8.49 15.49
CA TYR A 91 -10.22 -7.70 16.04
C TYR A 91 -11.16 -7.19 14.95
N MET A 92 -10.62 -6.74 13.80
CA MET A 92 -11.46 -6.32 12.67
C MET A 92 -12.37 -7.43 12.16
N LEU A 93 -11.85 -8.66 12.02
CA LEU A 93 -12.63 -9.83 11.61
C LEU A 93 -13.81 -10.14 12.55
N THR A 94 -13.76 -9.70 13.81
CA THR A 94 -14.82 -9.93 14.80
C THR A 94 -15.76 -8.75 15.00
N GLU A 95 -15.32 -7.53 14.67
CA GLU A 95 -16.06 -6.30 15.02
C GLU A 95 -16.64 -5.58 13.79
N THR A 96 -16.17 -5.88 12.56
CA THR A 96 -16.72 -5.26 11.36
C THR A 96 -17.92 -6.04 10.82
N GLU A 97 -18.98 -5.33 10.50
CA GLU A 97 -20.17 -5.90 9.83
C GLU A 97 -19.95 -6.07 8.32
N ASN A 98 -18.87 -5.53 7.77
CA ASN A 98 -18.55 -5.58 6.36
C ASN A 98 -18.00 -6.95 5.98
N ASN A 99 -18.46 -7.46 4.85
CA ASN A 99 -17.99 -8.74 4.32
C ASN A 99 -16.55 -8.66 3.80
N ASN A 100 -16.17 -7.53 3.20
CA ASN A 100 -14.81 -7.31 2.72
C ASN A 100 -14.06 -6.38 3.66
N ILE A 101 -12.77 -6.67 3.92
CA ILE A 101 -11.89 -5.80 4.69
C ILE A 101 -10.65 -5.49 3.85
N THR A 102 -10.31 -4.21 3.73
CA THR A 102 -9.04 -3.73 3.20
C THR A 102 -8.40 -2.83 4.25
N TYR A 103 -7.26 -3.23 4.77
CA TYR A 103 -6.59 -2.59 5.89
C TYR A 103 -5.14 -2.28 5.59
N ALA A 104 -4.71 -1.05 5.84
CA ALA A 104 -3.33 -0.57 5.74
C ALA A 104 -2.70 -0.45 7.15
N PRO A 105 -2.11 -1.53 7.70
CA PRO A 105 -1.64 -1.56 9.08
C PRO A 105 -0.54 -0.55 9.38
N ILE A 106 0.32 -0.27 8.41
CA ILE A 106 1.44 0.66 8.59
C ILE A 106 0.96 2.08 8.91
N SER A 107 -0.13 2.54 8.29
CA SER A 107 -0.72 3.86 8.57
C SER A 107 -1.22 3.97 10.00
N PHE A 108 -1.86 2.92 10.52
CA PHE A 108 -2.34 2.89 11.90
C PHE A 108 -1.17 2.80 12.90
N TYR A 109 -0.17 1.97 12.61
CA TYR A 109 1.04 1.82 13.42
C TYR A 109 1.81 3.15 13.54
N VAL A 110 2.01 3.87 12.42
CA VAL A 110 2.61 5.21 12.40
C VAL A 110 1.80 6.21 13.23
N SER A 111 0.47 6.22 13.08
CA SER A 111 -0.40 7.16 13.81
C SER A 111 -0.33 6.96 15.32
N LEU A 112 -0.41 5.71 15.79
CA LEU A 112 -0.27 5.40 17.23
C LEU A 112 1.15 5.70 17.75
N SER A 113 2.18 5.52 16.93
CA SER A 113 3.55 5.86 17.31
C SER A 113 3.76 7.37 17.46
N ILE A 114 3.13 8.17 16.60
CA ILE A 114 3.11 9.64 16.77
C ILE A 114 2.42 10.03 18.08
N LEU A 115 1.27 9.42 18.38
CA LEU A 115 0.53 9.67 19.63
C LEU A 115 1.35 9.28 20.87
N SER A 116 2.23 8.27 20.77
CA SER A 116 3.13 7.88 21.86
C SER A 116 4.12 8.98 22.24
N GLU A 117 4.54 9.84 21.29
CA GLU A 117 5.42 10.97 21.57
C GLU A 117 4.69 12.13 22.30
N MET A 118 3.35 12.13 22.24
CA MET A 118 2.50 13.18 22.80
C MET A 118 1.96 12.84 24.19
N THR A 119 2.20 11.61 24.66
CA THR A 119 1.56 11.04 25.85
C THR A 119 2.58 10.55 26.88
N ASP A 120 2.14 10.42 28.12
CA ASP A 120 2.91 9.81 29.22
C ASP A 120 2.00 8.99 30.14
N LYS A 121 2.52 8.58 31.31
CA LYS A 121 1.79 7.89 32.38
C LYS A 121 1.00 6.69 31.84
N GLU A 122 -0.31 6.63 32.13
CA GLU A 122 -1.19 5.51 31.74
C GLU A 122 -1.40 5.46 30.23
N ALA A 123 -1.66 6.61 29.57
CA ALA A 123 -1.84 6.67 28.14
C ALA A 123 -0.60 6.21 27.35
N GLY A 124 0.58 6.68 27.78
CA GLY A 124 1.86 6.25 27.18
C GLY A 124 2.10 4.76 27.38
N LYS A 125 1.70 4.21 28.55
CA LYS A 125 1.81 2.79 28.83
C LYS A 125 0.85 1.95 27.96
N GLU A 126 -0.40 2.35 27.81
CA GLU A 126 -1.37 1.68 26.95
C GLU A 126 -0.86 1.58 25.50
N LEU A 127 -0.30 2.68 24.99
CA LEU A 127 0.30 2.72 23.64
C LEU A 127 1.55 1.83 23.54
N GLN A 128 2.42 1.86 24.55
CA GLN A 128 3.58 0.99 24.62
C GLN A 128 3.19 -0.49 24.58
N ASP A 129 2.20 -0.89 25.37
CA ASP A 129 1.72 -2.27 25.41
C ASP A 129 1.02 -2.68 24.08
N ALA A 130 0.30 -1.75 23.45
CA ALA A 130 -0.37 -1.97 22.17
C ALA A 130 0.59 -2.12 20.98
N LEU A 131 1.65 -1.29 20.96
CA LEU A 131 2.67 -1.29 19.91
C LEU A 131 3.81 -2.30 20.16
N GLY A 132 3.94 -2.79 21.41
CA GLY A 132 4.87 -3.83 21.81
C GLY A 132 6.31 -3.35 22.07
N TYR A 133 6.57 -2.03 22.09
CA TYR A 133 7.94 -1.53 22.22
C TYR A 133 8.39 -1.43 23.70
N ALA A 134 9.69 -1.58 23.92
CA ALA A 134 10.30 -1.39 25.22
C ALA A 134 10.91 0.03 25.41
N ASP A 135 11.34 0.66 24.32
CA ASP A 135 11.96 1.99 24.27
C ASP A 135 11.41 2.79 23.09
N LEU A 136 10.78 3.94 23.38
CA LEU A 136 10.11 4.75 22.35
C LEU A 136 11.08 5.32 21.31
N ASN A 137 12.29 5.70 21.71
CA ASN A 137 13.26 6.23 20.74
C ASN A 137 13.76 5.13 19.78
N LYS A 138 14.04 3.93 20.31
CA LYS A 138 14.41 2.77 19.51
C LYS A 138 13.27 2.37 18.57
N HIS A 139 12.05 2.38 19.07
CA HIS A 139 10.83 2.12 18.30
C HIS A 139 10.67 3.11 17.13
N ALA A 140 10.78 4.41 17.41
CA ALA A 140 10.66 5.44 16.37
C ALA A 140 11.73 5.32 15.28
N MET A 141 12.99 4.98 15.66
CA MET A 141 14.06 4.71 14.68
C MET A 141 13.75 3.46 13.84
N GLY A 142 13.34 2.37 14.47
CA GLY A 142 12.96 1.15 13.77
C GLY A 142 11.78 1.35 12.83
N LEU A 143 10.76 2.09 13.26
CA LEU A 143 9.62 2.45 12.40
C LEU A 143 10.05 3.31 11.20
N GLN A 144 10.96 4.26 11.39
CA GLN A 144 11.51 5.06 10.29
C GLN A 144 12.21 4.16 9.27
N ASN A 145 12.96 3.14 9.71
CA ASN A 145 13.60 2.17 8.82
C ASN A 145 12.55 1.35 8.05
N LEU A 146 11.48 0.86 8.70
CA LEU A 146 10.38 0.17 8.03
C LEU A 146 9.75 1.05 6.94
N VAL A 147 9.40 2.31 7.27
CA VAL A 147 8.79 3.25 6.35
C VAL A 147 9.71 3.58 5.18
N ASN A 148 11.00 3.80 5.43
CA ASN A 148 11.98 4.08 4.38
C ASN A 148 12.17 2.90 3.43
N SER A 149 12.23 1.66 3.95
CA SER A 149 12.29 0.45 3.12
C SER A 149 11.09 0.28 2.19
N LEU A 150 9.91 0.77 2.60
CA LEU A 150 8.74 0.78 1.72
C LEU A 150 8.84 1.85 0.62
N LYS A 151 9.46 3.00 0.92
CA LYS A 151 9.56 4.17 0.01
C LYS A 151 10.67 4.05 -1.05
N GLU A 152 11.45 2.97 -1.07
CA GLU A 152 12.56 2.82 -1.99
C GLU A 152 12.16 2.90 -3.47
N ARG A 153 12.98 3.67 -4.19
CA ARG A 153 13.00 4.04 -5.64
C ARG A 153 11.84 3.57 -6.50
N LYS A 154 11.25 4.53 -7.15
CA LYS A 154 10.32 4.35 -8.28
C LYS A 154 11.13 3.90 -9.50
N PRO A 155 11.06 2.64 -9.94
CA PRO A 155 11.61 2.31 -11.23
C PRO A 155 10.79 3.05 -12.29
N SER A 156 11.46 3.86 -13.07
CA SER A 156 10.90 4.49 -14.26
C SER A 156 11.70 4.05 -15.46
N ASN A 157 11.06 3.69 -16.54
CA ASN A 157 11.67 3.52 -17.84
C ASN A 157 11.24 4.67 -18.77
N GLU A 158 11.76 4.68 -20.01
CA GLU A 158 11.40 5.67 -21.01
C GLU A 158 9.88 5.63 -21.38
N GLU A 159 9.15 4.58 -20.98
CA GLU A 159 7.74 4.35 -21.29
C GLU A 159 6.79 4.78 -20.15
N GLY A 160 7.31 5.09 -18.95
CA GLY A 160 6.50 5.57 -17.83
C GLY A 160 6.82 4.97 -16.46
N MET A 161 5.92 5.18 -15.51
CA MET A 161 6.05 4.71 -14.13
C MET A 161 5.57 3.25 -14.04
N LEU A 162 6.45 2.32 -13.64
CA LEU A 162 6.14 0.89 -13.49
C LEU A 162 5.37 0.56 -12.21
N GLY A 163 5.38 1.49 -11.26
CA GLY A 163 4.66 1.36 -10.00
C GLY A 163 5.01 2.47 -9.02
N ARG A 164 4.28 2.55 -7.94
CA ARG A 164 4.52 3.47 -6.83
C ARG A 164 4.02 2.88 -5.53
N LEU A 165 4.72 3.18 -4.44
CA LEU A 165 4.29 2.96 -3.08
C LEU A 165 4.62 4.22 -2.29
N ASN A 166 3.61 4.99 -1.93
CA ASN A 166 3.73 6.20 -1.14
C ASN A 166 3.05 5.99 0.20
N LEU A 167 3.74 6.39 1.26
CA LEU A 167 3.20 6.50 2.60
C LEU A 167 3.53 7.90 3.09
N ASP A 168 2.52 8.72 3.23
CA ASP A 168 2.65 10.11 3.67
C ASP A 168 1.82 10.36 4.92
N THR A 169 2.35 11.20 5.81
CA THR A 169 1.65 11.56 7.05
C THR A 169 1.70 13.07 7.25
N SER A 170 0.59 13.65 7.66
CA SER A 170 0.47 15.07 7.99
C SER A 170 -0.17 15.27 9.36
N PHE A 171 0.19 16.36 9.99
CA PHE A 171 -0.34 16.80 11.27
C PHE A 171 -1.01 18.18 11.09
N TRP A 172 -2.28 18.26 11.43
CA TRP A 172 -3.10 19.45 11.28
C TRP A 172 -3.47 19.98 12.65
N LEU A 173 -3.24 21.26 12.91
CA LEU A 173 -3.40 21.91 14.20
C LEU A 173 -4.41 23.04 14.10
N GLN A 174 -5.26 23.17 15.12
CA GLN A 174 -6.07 24.36 15.31
C GLN A 174 -5.16 25.53 15.67
N ASP A 175 -5.30 26.66 15.00
CA ASP A 175 -4.46 27.86 15.15
C ASP A 175 -4.56 28.52 16.54
N THR A 176 -5.57 28.15 17.32
CA THR A 176 -5.75 28.61 18.71
C THR A 176 -5.21 27.64 19.76
N LEU A 177 -4.71 26.47 19.36
CA LEU A 177 -4.17 25.47 20.28
C LEU A 177 -2.80 25.90 20.83
N HIS A 178 -2.65 25.86 22.15
CA HIS A 178 -1.35 26.03 22.80
C HIS A 178 -0.69 24.66 22.99
N TYR A 179 0.43 24.44 22.35
CA TYR A 179 1.16 23.17 22.42
C TYR A 179 2.65 23.36 22.66
N GLN A 180 3.32 22.30 23.09
CA GLN A 180 4.76 22.29 23.36
C GLN A 180 5.52 22.12 22.04
N GLU A 181 6.08 23.21 21.51
CA GLU A 181 6.86 23.21 20.25
C GLU A 181 7.98 22.17 20.25
N ALA A 182 8.62 21.89 21.39
CA ALA A 182 9.68 20.90 21.49
C ALA A 182 9.19 19.48 21.18
N VAL A 183 7.95 19.14 21.58
CA VAL A 183 7.31 17.85 21.27
C VAL A 183 6.98 17.79 19.77
N MET A 184 6.36 18.84 19.22
CA MET A 184 6.03 18.91 17.80
C MET A 184 7.28 18.80 16.91
N ASN A 185 8.34 19.53 17.24
CA ASN A 185 9.62 19.45 16.51
C ASN A 185 10.24 18.04 16.57
N THR A 186 10.07 17.33 17.69
CA THR A 186 10.53 15.94 17.82
C THR A 186 9.73 15.02 16.91
N ILE A 187 8.40 15.13 16.92
CA ILE A 187 7.50 14.36 16.07
C ILE A 187 7.81 14.61 14.59
N GLN A 188 7.86 15.87 14.18
CA GLN A 188 8.12 16.25 12.79
C GLN A 188 9.45 15.68 12.28
N LYS A 189 10.50 15.74 13.11
CA LYS A 189 11.81 15.19 12.75
C LYS A 189 11.84 13.67 12.70
N LYS A 190 11.23 13.00 13.69
CA LYS A 190 11.24 11.52 13.79
C LYS A 190 10.38 10.86 12.72
N TYR A 191 9.23 11.44 12.38
CA TYR A 191 8.25 10.82 11.47
C TYR A 191 8.19 11.47 10.10
N SER A 192 9.02 12.50 9.83
CA SER A 192 9.12 13.19 8.54
C SER A 192 7.77 13.66 8.01
N LEU A 193 6.91 14.16 8.90
CA LEU A 193 5.55 14.55 8.54
C LEU A 193 5.44 16.04 8.19
N GLU A 194 4.43 16.36 7.41
CA GLU A 194 4.05 17.75 7.09
C GLU A 194 3.15 18.31 8.19
N VAL A 195 3.39 19.54 8.63
CA VAL A 195 2.60 20.21 9.69
C VAL A 195 1.90 21.41 9.11
N PHE A 196 0.61 21.54 9.41
CA PHE A 196 -0.25 22.62 8.98
C PHE A 196 -1.02 23.20 10.17
N GLU A 197 -1.15 24.52 10.21
CA GLU A 197 -1.94 25.22 11.20
C GLU A 197 -3.04 26.06 10.55
N GLY A 198 -4.24 26.05 11.12
CA GLY A 198 -5.37 26.82 10.63
C GLY A 198 -6.64 26.57 11.42
N ASP A 199 -7.67 27.33 11.10
CA ASP A 199 -8.99 27.16 11.70
C ASP A 199 -9.74 26.02 11.04
N PHE A 200 -10.03 24.95 11.77
CA PHE A 200 -10.82 23.81 11.28
C PHE A 200 -12.25 24.17 10.84
N GLN A 201 -12.78 25.30 11.27
CA GLN A 201 -14.07 25.80 10.76
C GLN A 201 -13.94 26.55 9.43
N ASN A 202 -12.72 26.94 9.04
CA ASN A 202 -12.49 27.63 7.78
C ASN A 202 -12.59 26.65 6.60
N SER A 203 -13.54 26.90 5.69
CA SER A 203 -13.74 26.03 4.51
C SER A 203 -12.52 25.91 3.59
N GLU A 204 -11.64 26.92 3.54
CA GLU A 204 -10.42 26.84 2.75
C GLU A 204 -9.38 25.92 3.41
N PHE A 205 -9.28 25.92 4.74
CA PHE A 205 -8.43 24.98 5.46
C PHE A 205 -8.92 23.55 5.32
N GLN A 206 -10.24 23.33 5.41
CA GLN A 206 -10.85 22.03 5.14
C GLN A 206 -10.57 21.54 3.71
N LYS A 207 -10.68 22.42 2.71
CA LYS A 207 -10.32 22.10 1.32
C LYS A 207 -8.84 21.77 1.17
N GLN A 208 -7.96 22.46 1.90
CA GLN A 208 -6.53 22.16 1.90
C GLN A 208 -6.25 20.73 2.42
N MET A 209 -6.94 20.33 3.51
CA MET A 209 -6.85 18.97 4.04
C MET A 209 -7.32 17.94 2.99
N ALA A 210 -8.50 18.17 2.37
CA ALA A 210 -9.02 17.28 1.33
C ALA A 210 -8.10 17.19 0.11
N ASN A 211 -7.57 18.32 -0.34
CA ASN A 211 -6.63 18.37 -1.45
C ASN A 211 -5.31 17.65 -1.12
N TRP A 212 -4.83 17.75 0.12
CA TRP A 212 -3.65 17.02 0.53
C TRP A 212 -3.84 15.50 0.39
N VAL A 213 -4.96 14.96 0.87
CA VAL A 213 -5.29 13.52 0.69
C VAL A 213 -5.40 13.16 -0.79
N TYR A 214 -6.11 13.97 -1.58
CA TYR A 214 -6.30 13.77 -3.01
C TYR A 214 -4.97 13.70 -3.77
N GLU A 215 -4.05 14.64 -3.51
CA GLU A 215 -2.73 14.66 -4.14
C GLU A 215 -1.83 13.51 -3.68
N LYS A 216 -1.83 13.20 -2.36
CA LYS A 216 -1.00 12.12 -1.81
C LYS A 216 -1.45 10.73 -2.20
N THR A 217 -2.72 10.56 -2.55
CA THR A 217 -3.29 9.29 -3.06
C THR A 217 -3.38 9.27 -4.58
N ASN A 218 -2.64 10.14 -5.27
CA ASN A 218 -2.64 10.24 -6.73
C ASN A 218 -4.06 10.27 -7.31
N HIS A 219 -4.92 11.09 -6.69
CA HIS A 219 -6.30 11.35 -7.11
C HIS A 219 -7.27 10.15 -6.92
N SER A 220 -6.85 9.09 -6.24
CA SER A 220 -7.70 7.90 -6.01
C SER A 220 -8.70 8.10 -4.87
N LEU A 221 -8.35 8.91 -3.86
CA LEU A 221 -9.27 9.25 -2.76
C LEU A 221 -9.60 10.73 -2.78
N GLN A 222 -10.89 11.06 -2.76
CA GLN A 222 -11.38 12.43 -2.64
C GLN A 222 -12.31 12.55 -1.42
N PRO A 223 -11.74 12.73 -0.21
CA PRO A 223 -12.54 12.79 1.00
C PRO A 223 -13.50 13.97 0.96
N GLN A 224 -14.76 13.70 1.27
CA GLN A 224 -15.74 14.72 1.58
C GLN A 224 -15.69 14.94 3.09
N PHE A 225 -15.43 16.16 3.58
CA PHE A 225 -15.37 16.43 5.03
C PHE A 225 -16.67 16.13 5.78
N ASN A 226 -17.77 15.93 5.08
CA ASN A 226 -19.02 15.41 5.65
C ASN A 226 -18.91 13.93 6.07
N ASP A 227 -17.93 13.20 5.54
CA ASP A 227 -17.72 11.75 5.74
C ASP A 227 -16.55 11.43 6.68
N LEU A 228 -15.48 12.23 6.63
CA LEU A 228 -14.43 12.25 7.64
C LEU A 228 -14.91 13.23 8.71
N MET A 229 -14.82 12.93 9.97
CA MET A 229 -15.25 13.80 11.08
C MET A 229 -15.24 15.28 10.69
N THR A 230 -16.42 15.88 10.54
CA THR A 230 -16.51 17.30 10.19
C THR A 230 -15.69 18.07 11.22
N PRO A 231 -14.57 18.71 10.84
CA PRO A 231 -13.79 19.45 11.82
C PRO A 231 -14.69 20.51 12.48
N THR A 232 -14.72 20.50 13.80
CA THR A 232 -15.50 21.46 14.58
C THR A 232 -14.54 22.40 15.32
N ALA A 233 -15.06 23.46 15.91
CA ALA A 233 -14.27 24.37 16.74
C ALA A 233 -13.59 23.66 17.93
N ASP A 234 -14.12 22.52 18.33
CA ASP A 234 -13.62 21.74 19.45
C ASP A 234 -12.47 20.79 19.05
N ASN A 235 -12.17 20.66 17.73
CA ASN A 235 -11.03 19.87 17.28
C ASN A 235 -9.71 20.63 17.51
N ALA A 236 -8.80 20.02 18.25
CA ALA A 236 -7.50 20.60 18.54
C ALA A 236 -6.45 20.22 17.51
N PHE A 237 -6.46 18.96 17.06
CA PHE A 237 -5.57 18.45 16.03
C PHE A 237 -6.18 17.27 15.25
N CYS A 238 -5.57 16.97 14.11
CA CYS A 238 -5.87 15.80 13.29
C CYS A 238 -4.57 15.24 12.70
N ILE A 239 -4.40 13.92 12.73
CA ILE A 239 -3.32 13.20 12.02
C ILE A 239 -3.95 12.50 10.83
N ILE A 240 -3.40 12.76 9.63
CA ILE A 240 -3.83 12.09 8.40
C ILE A 240 -2.64 11.30 7.86
N SER A 241 -2.80 9.99 7.72
CA SER A 241 -1.85 9.12 7.06
C SER A 241 -2.49 8.49 5.83
N THR A 242 -1.79 8.55 4.69
CA THR A 242 -2.23 7.99 3.42
C THR A 242 -1.28 6.90 2.96
N LEU A 243 -1.84 5.86 2.35
CA LEU A 243 -1.10 4.85 1.61
C LEU A 243 -1.65 4.83 0.18
N ASP A 244 -0.77 5.01 -0.80
CA ASP A 244 -1.09 4.90 -2.22
C ASP A 244 -0.14 3.88 -2.84
N PHE A 245 -0.71 2.79 -3.33
CA PHE A 245 0.01 1.73 -4.02
C PHE A 245 -0.51 1.56 -5.44
N PHE A 246 0.41 1.37 -6.34
CA PHE A 246 0.17 1.05 -7.73
C PHE A 246 1.30 0.13 -8.22
N GLY A 247 0.97 -1.00 -8.82
CA GLY A 247 1.97 -1.94 -9.33
C GLY A 247 1.40 -2.81 -10.44
N GLU A 248 2.24 -3.11 -11.44
CA GLU A 248 1.90 -4.06 -12.47
C GLU A 248 2.38 -5.45 -12.12
N TRP A 249 1.57 -6.46 -12.49
CA TRP A 249 2.03 -7.84 -12.37
C TRP A 249 3.28 -8.08 -13.22
N SER A 250 4.30 -8.73 -12.66
CA SER A 250 5.46 -9.21 -13.41
C SER A 250 5.04 -10.20 -14.49
N SER A 251 3.97 -10.95 -14.27
CA SER A 251 3.31 -11.81 -15.25
C SER A 251 1.83 -11.46 -15.31
N ARG A 252 1.44 -10.67 -16.32
CA ARG A 252 0.04 -10.22 -16.48
C ARG A 252 -0.86 -11.37 -16.85
N PHE A 253 -2.10 -11.30 -16.41
CA PHE A 253 -3.16 -12.15 -16.93
C PHE A 253 -3.54 -11.72 -18.35
N LYS A 254 -3.96 -12.68 -19.16
CA LYS A 254 -4.46 -12.40 -20.51
C LYS A 254 -5.97 -12.13 -20.43
N ILE A 255 -6.40 -11.05 -21.05
CA ILE A 255 -7.82 -10.67 -21.09
C ILE A 255 -8.67 -11.77 -21.73
N GLU A 256 -8.12 -12.46 -22.75
CA GLU A 256 -8.80 -13.57 -23.43
C GLU A 256 -8.99 -14.83 -22.57
N ASP A 257 -8.20 -14.97 -21.47
CA ASP A 257 -8.29 -16.08 -20.53
C ASP A 257 -9.15 -15.72 -19.30
N THR A 258 -9.71 -14.47 -19.24
CA THR A 258 -10.66 -14.06 -18.21
C THR A 258 -12.06 -14.58 -18.53
N GLU A 259 -12.63 -15.35 -17.61
CA GLU A 259 -13.91 -16.02 -17.80
C GLU A 259 -14.87 -15.72 -16.63
N LYS A 260 -16.17 -15.73 -16.92
CA LYS A 260 -17.21 -15.65 -15.90
C LYS A 260 -17.27 -16.94 -15.10
N GLY A 261 -17.35 -16.81 -13.78
CA GLY A 261 -17.45 -17.90 -12.83
C GLY A 261 -18.33 -17.56 -11.64
N ILE A 262 -18.52 -18.52 -10.76
CA ILE A 262 -19.30 -18.34 -9.53
C ILE A 262 -18.36 -18.24 -8.34
N PHE A 263 -18.52 -17.18 -7.56
CA PHE A 263 -17.93 -17.05 -6.24
C PHE A 263 -18.96 -17.41 -5.15
N TYR A 264 -18.54 -18.24 -4.21
CA TYR A 264 -19.36 -18.73 -3.09
C TYR A 264 -19.07 -17.88 -1.85
N CYS A 265 -19.95 -16.90 -1.57
CA CYS A 265 -19.78 -15.98 -0.46
C CYS A 265 -19.90 -16.68 0.90
N LYS A 266 -19.36 -16.04 1.95
CA LYS A 266 -19.39 -16.54 3.33
C LYS A 266 -20.81 -16.80 3.85
N ASP A 267 -21.77 -15.96 3.48
CA ASP A 267 -23.18 -16.09 3.86
C ASP A 267 -23.93 -17.21 3.11
N GLY A 268 -23.26 -17.93 2.20
CA GLY A 268 -23.79 -18.97 1.35
C GLY A 268 -24.44 -18.48 0.07
N THR A 269 -24.43 -17.18 -0.19
CA THR A 269 -24.87 -16.63 -1.49
C THR A 269 -23.85 -16.94 -2.58
N GLN A 270 -24.28 -16.90 -3.83
CA GLN A 270 -23.45 -17.12 -5.00
C GLN A 270 -23.52 -15.87 -5.89
N VAL A 271 -22.37 -15.37 -6.26
CA VAL A 271 -22.28 -14.20 -7.17
C VAL A 271 -21.50 -14.57 -8.43
N GLU A 272 -21.98 -14.11 -9.59
CA GLU A 272 -21.22 -14.23 -10.84
C GLU A 272 -20.23 -13.08 -10.91
N CYS A 273 -18.95 -13.40 -11.13
CA CYS A 273 -17.88 -12.43 -11.35
C CYS A 273 -16.90 -12.92 -12.43
N GLU A 274 -16.01 -12.04 -12.87
CA GLU A 274 -14.97 -12.36 -13.84
C GLU A 274 -13.74 -12.91 -13.11
N PHE A 275 -13.27 -14.08 -13.50
CA PHE A 275 -12.05 -14.70 -12.99
C PHE A 275 -10.92 -14.56 -14.00
N MET A 276 -9.84 -13.97 -13.58
CA MET A 276 -8.57 -13.96 -14.31
C MET A 276 -7.88 -15.30 -14.11
N ASN A 277 -7.53 -15.97 -15.21
CA ASN A 277 -6.95 -17.29 -15.21
C ASN A 277 -5.53 -17.26 -15.76
N GLN A 278 -4.65 -18.05 -15.15
CA GLN A 278 -3.29 -18.24 -15.65
C GLN A 278 -2.77 -19.64 -15.32
N GLU A 279 -2.00 -20.22 -16.26
CA GLU A 279 -1.26 -21.46 -16.04
C GLU A 279 0.24 -21.19 -16.09
N TRP A 280 0.96 -21.70 -15.08
CA TRP A 280 2.41 -21.72 -15.08
C TRP A 280 2.91 -23.16 -15.09
N PRO A 281 3.86 -23.52 -15.98
CA PRO A 281 4.44 -24.86 -16.00
C PRO A 281 5.20 -25.19 -14.72
N TYR A 282 5.73 -24.16 -14.04
CA TYR A 282 6.44 -24.23 -12.77
C TYR A 282 6.20 -22.94 -11.98
N ALA A 283 5.49 -23.04 -10.86
CA ALA A 283 5.27 -21.93 -9.95
C ALA A 283 5.42 -22.37 -8.50
N PRO A 284 6.01 -21.56 -7.64
CA PRO A 284 6.06 -21.83 -6.22
C PRO A 284 4.67 -21.70 -5.58
N TYR A 285 4.41 -22.54 -4.59
CA TYR A 285 3.23 -22.46 -3.74
C TYR A 285 3.57 -22.88 -2.32
N VAL A 286 2.70 -22.50 -1.39
CA VAL A 286 2.78 -22.95 -0.01
C VAL A 286 1.46 -23.64 0.35
N ALA A 287 1.55 -24.92 0.74
CA ALA A 287 0.49 -25.64 1.43
C ALA A 287 0.82 -25.63 2.92
N GLY A 288 0.12 -24.79 3.68
CA GLY A 288 0.28 -24.64 5.12
C GLY A 288 -0.77 -25.41 5.92
N ASP A 289 -0.82 -25.16 7.22
CA ASP A 289 -1.82 -25.75 8.11
C ASP A 289 -3.20 -25.11 7.89
N GLY A 290 -4.07 -25.83 7.16
CA GLY A 290 -5.43 -25.42 6.85
C GLY A 290 -5.54 -24.38 5.75
N TYR A 291 -4.54 -24.25 4.84
CA TYR A 291 -4.61 -23.37 3.69
C TYR A 291 -3.67 -23.77 2.55
N ILE A 292 -3.99 -23.27 1.36
CA ILE A 292 -3.06 -23.20 0.23
C ILE A 292 -2.88 -21.74 -0.18
N SER A 293 -1.69 -21.38 -0.65
CA SER A 293 -1.41 -20.00 -1.08
C SER A 293 -0.53 -19.93 -2.33
N ALA A 294 -0.78 -18.89 -3.13
CA ALA A 294 0.04 -18.47 -4.26
C ALA A 294 0.56 -17.05 -4.04
N GLN A 295 1.71 -16.75 -4.63
CA GLN A 295 2.30 -15.41 -4.58
C GLN A 295 2.49 -14.88 -6.00
N LEU A 296 2.05 -13.65 -6.22
CA LEU A 296 2.31 -12.89 -7.45
C LEU A 296 3.26 -11.72 -7.14
N SER A 297 4.18 -11.45 -8.05
CA SER A 297 5.12 -10.34 -7.94
C SER A 297 4.69 -9.18 -8.83
N PHE A 298 4.99 -7.96 -8.38
CA PHE A 298 4.87 -6.76 -9.18
C PHE A 298 6.23 -6.40 -9.81
N LEU A 299 6.22 -5.66 -10.91
CA LEU A 299 7.43 -5.23 -11.62
C LEU A 299 8.38 -4.39 -10.75
N THR A 300 7.85 -3.76 -9.72
CA THR A 300 8.57 -2.88 -8.79
C THR A 300 9.09 -3.58 -7.54
N GLY A 301 8.94 -4.92 -7.48
CA GLY A 301 9.49 -5.77 -6.44
C GLY A 301 8.56 -6.03 -5.25
N GLU A 302 7.43 -5.33 -5.16
CA GLU A 302 6.38 -5.70 -4.20
C GLU A 302 5.78 -7.06 -4.57
N ARG A 303 5.14 -7.70 -3.60
CA ARG A 303 4.54 -9.03 -3.75
C ARG A 303 3.15 -9.06 -3.14
N MET A 304 2.30 -9.89 -3.71
CA MET A 304 0.97 -10.18 -3.18
C MET A 304 0.80 -11.67 -2.96
N ILE A 305 0.54 -12.07 -1.72
CA ILE A 305 0.18 -13.44 -1.37
C ILE A 305 -1.34 -13.53 -1.33
N PHE A 306 -1.88 -14.52 -2.03
CA PHE A 306 -3.28 -14.95 -1.94
C PHE A 306 -3.34 -16.20 -1.10
N ILE A 307 -4.17 -16.22 -0.08
CA ILE A 307 -4.30 -17.32 0.88
C ILE A 307 -5.74 -17.84 0.84
N LEU A 308 -5.90 -19.08 0.45
CA LEU A 308 -7.18 -19.77 0.39
C LEU A 308 -7.28 -20.76 1.55
N PRO A 309 -8.05 -20.48 2.62
CA PRO A 309 -8.30 -21.45 3.68
C PRO A 309 -8.99 -22.71 3.16
N ASP A 310 -8.81 -23.84 3.82
CA ASP A 310 -9.49 -25.07 3.48
C ASP A 310 -11.02 -24.91 3.60
N GLU A 311 -11.78 -25.64 2.80
CA GLU A 311 -13.26 -25.52 2.74
C GLU A 311 -13.96 -25.77 4.08
N THR A 312 -13.34 -26.54 4.97
CA THR A 312 -13.88 -26.86 6.29
C THR A 312 -13.51 -25.89 7.39
N GLN A 313 -12.63 -24.91 7.07
CA GLN A 313 -12.19 -23.90 8.02
C GLN A 313 -13.24 -22.79 8.17
N ASP A 314 -13.48 -22.36 9.41
CA ASP A 314 -14.11 -21.06 9.64
C ASP A 314 -13.15 -19.98 9.18
N VAL A 315 -13.54 -19.22 8.16
CA VAL A 315 -12.67 -18.25 7.53
C VAL A 315 -12.18 -17.17 8.53
N HIS A 316 -13.02 -16.70 9.46
CA HIS A 316 -12.59 -15.73 10.49
C HIS A 316 -11.74 -16.39 11.59
N GLY A 317 -12.05 -17.61 11.98
CA GLY A 317 -11.25 -18.40 12.94
C GLY A 317 -9.90 -18.85 12.38
N PHE A 318 -9.69 -18.80 11.06
CA PHE A 318 -8.42 -19.10 10.42
C PHE A 318 -7.31 -18.13 10.87
N TRP A 319 -7.63 -16.85 11.12
CA TRP A 319 -6.66 -15.83 11.46
C TRP A 319 -6.31 -15.85 12.95
N THR A 320 -5.22 -16.55 13.30
CA THR A 320 -4.66 -16.63 14.66
C THR A 320 -3.58 -15.59 14.91
N GLU A 321 -3.06 -15.49 16.14
CA GLU A 321 -1.99 -14.53 16.50
C GLU A 321 -0.71 -14.74 15.69
N ASP A 322 -0.33 -15.99 15.45
CA ASP A 322 0.93 -16.31 14.73
C ASP A 322 0.73 -16.47 13.23
N ARG A 323 -0.51 -16.43 12.72
CA ARG A 323 -0.84 -16.77 11.32
C ARG A 323 -0.08 -15.93 10.29
N LEU A 324 0.06 -14.63 10.53
CA LEU A 324 0.82 -13.76 9.63
C LEU A 324 2.29 -14.18 9.56
N THR A 325 2.91 -14.38 10.72
CA THR A 325 4.30 -14.83 10.84
C THR A 325 4.51 -16.19 10.17
N ASP A 326 3.59 -17.13 10.37
CA ASP A 326 3.65 -18.46 9.75
C ASP A 326 3.62 -18.36 8.22
N ILE A 327 2.70 -17.57 7.66
CA ILE A 327 2.55 -17.37 6.21
C ILE A 327 3.80 -16.74 5.62
N LEU A 328 4.26 -15.62 6.19
CA LEU A 328 5.43 -14.90 5.68
C LEU A 328 6.71 -15.72 5.82
N SER A 329 6.89 -16.42 6.95
CA SER A 329 8.03 -17.32 7.15
C SER A 329 8.01 -18.51 6.18
N ALA A 330 6.81 -19.03 5.84
CA ALA A 330 6.70 -20.11 4.86
C ALA A 330 7.11 -19.65 3.46
N TRP A 331 6.75 -18.42 3.05
CA TRP A 331 7.16 -17.84 1.78
C TRP A 331 8.63 -17.35 1.76
N GLY A 332 9.25 -17.12 2.91
CA GLY A 332 10.66 -16.75 3.05
C GLY A 332 11.65 -17.92 2.94
N LYS A 333 11.18 -19.17 2.74
CA LYS A 333 12.04 -20.34 2.63
C LYS A 333 12.68 -20.45 1.25
N ASP A 334 13.93 -20.95 1.20
CA ASP A 334 14.65 -21.20 -0.06
C ASP A 334 14.14 -22.45 -0.81
N ASP A 335 13.46 -23.37 -0.13
CA ASP A 335 13.02 -24.69 -0.64
C ASP A 335 11.50 -24.78 -0.81
N LEU A 336 10.90 -23.77 -1.44
CA LEU A 336 9.46 -23.76 -1.73
C LEU A 336 9.05 -24.93 -2.63
N SER A 337 7.88 -25.50 -2.36
CA SER A 337 7.26 -26.48 -3.25
C SER A 337 6.94 -25.83 -4.61
N VAL A 338 7.19 -26.56 -5.69
CA VAL A 338 6.97 -26.08 -7.07
C VAL A 338 6.09 -27.06 -7.82
N ALA A 339 5.05 -26.58 -8.47
CA ALA A 339 4.11 -27.37 -9.23
C ALA A 339 3.79 -26.73 -10.61
N LYS A 340 3.20 -27.52 -11.51
CA LYS A 340 2.42 -26.96 -12.61
C LYS A 340 1.15 -26.38 -12.00
N MET A 341 1.02 -25.06 -12.02
CA MET A 341 -0.04 -24.35 -11.31
C MET A 341 -1.09 -23.82 -12.28
N LYS A 342 -2.36 -24.08 -11.96
CA LYS A 342 -3.52 -23.37 -12.49
C LYS A 342 -4.01 -22.42 -11.41
N PHE A 343 -4.01 -21.13 -11.71
CA PHE A 343 -4.41 -20.08 -10.76
C PHE A 343 -5.59 -19.29 -11.32
N SER A 344 -6.57 -19.08 -10.48
CA SER A 344 -7.81 -18.38 -10.81
C SER A 344 -8.16 -17.40 -9.68
N VAL A 345 -8.25 -16.11 -9.99
CA VAL A 345 -8.58 -15.05 -9.03
C VAL A 345 -9.67 -14.14 -9.59
N PRO A 346 -10.72 -13.79 -8.82
CA PRO A 346 -11.72 -12.86 -9.29
C PRO A 346 -11.11 -11.47 -9.49
N LYS A 347 -11.60 -10.73 -10.50
CA LYS A 347 -11.42 -9.28 -10.56
C LYS A 347 -12.26 -8.67 -9.45
N PHE A 348 -11.69 -7.75 -8.72
CA PHE A 348 -12.44 -7.05 -7.68
C PHE A 348 -11.96 -5.62 -7.47
N ASN A 349 -12.87 -4.81 -6.97
CA ASN A 349 -12.62 -3.46 -6.49
C ASN A 349 -13.25 -3.36 -5.10
N CYS A 350 -12.44 -3.28 -4.07
CA CYS A 350 -12.88 -3.22 -2.70
C CYS A 350 -12.45 -1.90 -2.08
N SER A 351 -13.39 -1.20 -1.47
CA SER A 351 -13.13 0.00 -0.69
C SER A 351 -13.92 -0.06 0.61
N GLY A 352 -13.31 0.38 1.70
CA GLY A 352 -13.95 0.36 3.00
C GLY A 352 -13.46 1.46 3.93
N LYS A 353 -14.35 1.83 4.86
CA LYS A 353 -14.02 2.68 6.00
C LYS A 353 -14.00 1.82 7.25
N ILE A 354 -12.95 1.94 8.04
CA ILE A 354 -12.75 1.17 9.28
C ILE A 354 -12.69 2.16 10.44
N ASP A 355 -13.53 1.93 11.45
CA ASP A 355 -13.41 2.59 12.75
C ASP A 355 -12.27 1.93 13.56
N LEU A 356 -11.10 2.55 13.52
CA LEU A 356 -9.93 2.10 14.24
C LEU A 356 -9.97 2.47 15.74
N LYS A 357 -10.89 3.34 16.19
CA LYS A 357 -11.10 3.62 17.61
C LYS A 357 -11.54 2.35 18.33
N THR A 358 -12.56 1.67 17.81
CA THR A 358 -13.01 0.38 18.37
C THR A 358 -11.87 -0.64 18.45
N ILE A 359 -11.02 -0.69 17.44
CA ILE A 359 -9.86 -1.59 17.42
C ILE A 359 -8.80 -1.18 18.47
N ALA A 360 -8.52 0.12 18.60
CA ALA A 360 -7.61 0.64 19.64
C ALA A 360 -8.13 0.32 21.05
N GLU A 361 -9.43 0.50 21.32
CA GLU A 361 -10.07 0.16 22.59
C GLU A 361 -9.96 -1.36 22.89
N LYS A 362 -10.10 -2.23 21.87
CA LYS A 362 -9.85 -3.68 22.01
C LYS A 362 -8.38 -3.99 22.35
N MET A 363 -7.46 -3.19 21.88
CA MET A 363 -6.05 -3.25 22.24
C MET A 363 -5.75 -2.64 23.63
N GLN A 364 -6.77 -2.22 24.37
CA GLN A 364 -6.70 -1.56 25.68
C GLN A 364 -6.13 -0.13 25.62
N VAL A 365 -6.19 0.54 24.48
CA VAL A 365 -5.87 1.97 24.34
C VAL A 365 -7.15 2.76 24.59
N ASN A 366 -7.37 3.22 25.82
CA ASN A 366 -8.61 3.85 26.26
C ASN A 366 -8.40 5.31 26.68
N GLN A 367 -7.26 5.62 27.31
CA GLN A 367 -6.99 6.94 27.89
C GLN A 367 -7.00 8.07 26.84
N LEU A 368 -6.66 7.76 25.59
CA LEU A 368 -6.69 8.74 24.51
C LEU A 368 -8.10 9.27 24.21
N PHE A 369 -9.12 8.47 24.49
CA PHE A 369 -10.53 8.77 24.16
C PHE A 369 -11.34 9.24 25.38
N ASP A 370 -10.76 9.19 26.58
CA ASP A 370 -11.41 9.65 27.81
C ASP A 370 -11.29 11.17 27.94
N PRO A 371 -12.41 11.94 27.87
CA PRO A 371 -12.38 13.40 27.98
C PRO A 371 -11.95 13.90 29.38
N PHE A 372 -11.83 13.02 30.37
CA PHE A 372 -11.37 13.35 31.71
C PHE A 372 -9.92 12.93 31.95
N SER A 373 -9.27 12.32 30.96
CA SER A 373 -7.87 11.93 31.01
C SER A 373 -6.94 13.12 30.76
N ASP A 374 -5.75 13.08 31.39
CA ASP A 374 -4.63 13.99 31.10
C ASP A 374 -3.65 13.33 30.13
N ALA A 375 -4.18 12.60 29.14
CA ALA A 375 -3.38 11.79 28.22
C ALA A 375 -2.34 12.61 27.44
N PHE A 376 -2.69 13.81 27.03
CA PHE A 376 -1.87 14.69 26.19
C PHE A 376 -1.13 15.78 26.96
N GLY A 377 -1.02 15.65 28.29
CA GLY A 377 -0.32 16.63 29.15
C GLY A 377 1.11 16.98 28.72
N PRO A 378 1.94 16.04 28.18
CA PRO A 378 3.24 16.38 27.63
C PRO A 378 3.19 17.27 26.38
N PHE A 379 2.09 17.19 25.59
CA PHE A 379 1.92 17.93 24.35
C PHE A 379 1.24 19.29 24.55
N SER A 380 0.23 19.38 25.43
CA SER A 380 -0.55 20.60 25.67
C SER A 380 -1.03 20.71 27.10
N ASP A 381 -1.08 21.94 27.63
CA ASP A 381 -1.73 22.23 28.89
C ASP A 381 -3.27 22.32 28.76
N ASP A 382 -3.79 22.42 27.53
CA ASP A 382 -5.22 22.34 27.24
C ASP A 382 -5.72 20.89 27.37
N PRO A 383 -6.93 20.65 27.93
CA PRO A 383 -7.47 19.31 28.03
C PRO A 383 -7.82 18.75 26.64
N LEU A 384 -7.13 17.71 26.21
CA LEU A 384 -7.28 17.08 24.90
C LEU A 384 -7.70 15.62 25.03
N HIS A 385 -8.54 15.17 24.10
CA HIS A 385 -8.84 13.75 23.88
C HIS A 385 -9.14 13.49 22.41
N LEU A 386 -8.98 12.24 21.96
CA LEU A 386 -9.32 11.86 20.59
C LEU A 386 -10.81 11.61 20.46
N MET A 387 -11.41 12.15 19.40
CA MET A 387 -12.80 11.84 19.01
C MET A 387 -12.90 10.47 18.34
N GLY A 388 -11.92 10.09 17.54
CA GLY A 388 -11.88 8.83 16.82
C GLY A 388 -10.60 8.65 16.03
N ILE A 389 -10.42 7.45 15.50
CA ILE A 389 -9.40 7.09 14.52
C ILE A 389 -10.12 6.35 13.40
N ASN A 390 -9.99 6.82 12.17
CA ASN A 390 -10.64 6.20 11.02
C ASN A 390 -9.61 5.93 9.91
N GLN A 391 -9.82 4.85 9.18
CA GLN A 391 -9.06 4.55 7.97
C GLN A 391 -10.01 4.36 6.80
N GLU A 392 -9.67 4.95 5.66
CA GLU A 392 -10.27 4.62 4.38
C GLU A 392 -9.19 3.98 3.52
N ALA A 393 -9.46 2.79 3.00
CA ALA A 393 -8.56 2.06 2.13
C ALA A 393 -9.31 1.47 0.95
N SER A 394 -8.66 1.41 -0.19
CA SER A 394 -9.21 0.78 -1.40
C SER A 394 -8.14 -0.07 -2.09
N ILE A 395 -8.58 -1.12 -2.76
CA ILE A 395 -7.76 -1.97 -3.62
C ILE A 395 -8.56 -2.32 -4.87
N SER A 396 -7.91 -2.27 -6.04
CA SER A 396 -8.48 -2.71 -7.31
C SER A 396 -7.52 -3.68 -7.98
N ILE A 397 -8.01 -4.81 -8.40
CA ILE A 397 -7.22 -5.88 -9.04
C ILE A 397 -7.85 -6.27 -10.37
N ASP A 398 -7.05 -6.18 -11.42
CA ASP A 398 -7.39 -6.57 -12.78
C ASP A 398 -6.24 -7.34 -13.47
N GLU A 399 -6.39 -7.65 -14.75
CA GLU A 399 -5.42 -8.43 -15.54
C GLU A 399 -4.06 -7.75 -15.67
N MET A 400 -4.02 -6.45 -15.52
CA MET A 400 -2.81 -5.64 -15.68
C MET A 400 -2.00 -5.56 -14.38
N GLY A 401 -2.61 -5.86 -13.27
CA GLY A 401 -2.17 -5.50 -11.94
C GLY A 401 -2.93 -4.25 -11.52
N CYS A 402 -2.26 -3.15 -11.56
CA CYS A 402 -2.80 -1.81 -11.58
C CYS A 402 -2.03 -1.00 -12.65
N SER A 403 -2.37 -1.18 -13.92
CA SER A 403 -2.01 -0.61 -15.24
C SER A 403 -0.57 -0.15 -15.59
N VAL A 404 -0.17 -0.66 -16.72
CA VAL A 404 0.63 -0.36 -17.95
C VAL A 404 2.15 -0.50 -17.95
N ALA A 405 2.59 -1.38 -18.84
CA ALA A 405 3.77 -1.64 -19.71
C ALA A 405 4.78 -2.72 -19.30
N SER A 406 5.19 -3.48 -20.29
CA SER A 406 5.68 -4.84 -20.30
C SER A 406 7.18 -4.98 -19.98
N TYR A 407 7.53 -5.92 -19.12
CA TYR A 407 8.87 -6.53 -19.03
C TYR A 407 8.74 -8.02 -18.69
N ILE A 408 9.58 -8.88 -19.28
CA ILE A 408 9.62 -10.33 -19.00
C ILE A 408 10.84 -10.59 -18.12
N GLU A 409 10.60 -10.97 -16.86
CA GLU A 409 11.65 -11.52 -16.01
C GLU A 409 11.66 -13.04 -16.13
N VAL A 410 12.77 -13.61 -16.64
CA VAL A 410 13.00 -15.05 -16.65
C VAL A 410 13.77 -15.41 -15.42
N VAL A 411 13.09 -15.90 -14.38
CA VAL A 411 13.75 -16.49 -13.21
C VAL A 411 14.24 -17.87 -13.61
N SER A 412 15.57 -18.06 -13.67
CA SER A 412 16.20 -19.35 -13.88
C SER A 412 16.07 -20.19 -12.60
N MET A 413 15.12 -21.10 -12.57
CA MET A 413 15.06 -22.12 -11.52
C MET A 413 15.98 -23.30 -11.92
N GLY A 414 16.54 -23.99 -10.91
CA GLY A 414 17.31 -25.22 -11.11
C GLY A 414 16.53 -26.30 -11.84
N ALA A 415 17.18 -27.42 -12.17
CA ALA A 415 16.60 -28.48 -13.01
C ALA A 415 15.19 -28.86 -12.54
N ALA A 416 14.22 -28.64 -13.41
CA ALA A 416 12.82 -28.98 -13.15
C ALA A 416 12.64 -30.51 -13.01
N PRO A 417 11.73 -30.97 -12.12
CA PRO A 417 11.36 -32.39 -12.07
C PRO A 417 10.76 -32.83 -13.41
N GLU A 418 11.04 -34.08 -13.81
CA GLU A 418 10.57 -34.64 -15.09
C GLU A 418 9.03 -34.66 -15.22
N GLN A 419 8.30 -34.69 -14.12
CA GLN A 419 6.84 -34.55 -14.05
C GLN A 419 6.48 -33.75 -12.80
N PRO A 420 6.21 -32.44 -12.93
CA PRO A 420 5.76 -31.64 -11.78
C PRO A 420 4.36 -32.08 -11.36
N GLU A 421 4.11 -31.99 -10.03
CA GLU A 421 2.75 -32.10 -9.48
C GLU A 421 1.86 -31.02 -10.12
N GLU A 422 0.57 -31.33 -10.36
CA GLU A 422 -0.40 -30.34 -10.80
C GLU A 422 -1.14 -29.78 -9.57
N VAL A 423 -1.14 -28.46 -9.40
CA VAL A 423 -1.85 -27.78 -8.32
C VAL A 423 -2.81 -26.77 -8.94
N GLU A 424 -4.05 -26.79 -8.49
CA GLU A 424 -5.08 -25.81 -8.85
C GLU A 424 -5.43 -24.97 -7.63
N ILE A 425 -5.32 -23.64 -7.75
CA ILE A 425 -5.71 -22.66 -6.75
C ILE A 425 -6.77 -21.76 -7.38
N CYS A 426 -8.04 -22.01 -7.06
CA CYS A 426 -9.18 -21.25 -7.53
C CYS A 426 -9.78 -20.46 -6.34
N LEU A 427 -9.62 -19.14 -6.37
CA LEU A 427 -10.10 -18.22 -5.34
C LEU A 427 -11.61 -17.92 -5.50
N ASN A 428 -12.42 -18.98 -5.53
CA ASN A 428 -13.86 -18.90 -5.76
C ASN A 428 -14.71 -18.92 -4.47
N ARG A 429 -14.09 -18.72 -3.33
CA ARG A 429 -14.67 -18.59 -1.99
C ARG A 429 -13.83 -17.65 -1.15
N PRO A 430 -14.24 -17.26 0.07
CA PRO A 430 -13.51 -16.31 0.89
C PRO A 430 -12.01 -16.59 0.99
N PHE A 431 -11.20 -15.60 0.69
CA PHE A 431 -9.74 -15.70 0.70
C PHE A 431 -9.12 -14.44 1.29
N TYR A 432 -7.90 -14.58 1.83
CA TYR A 432 -7.10 -13.46 2.30
C TYR A 432 -6.08 -13.01 1.25
N TYR A 433 -5.63 -11.77 1.36
CA TYR A 433 -4.53 -11.24 0.58
C TYR A 433 -3.62 -10.36 1.44
N ILE A 434 -2.31 -10.42 1.17
CA ILE A 434 -1.28 -9.64 1.84
C ILE A 434 -0.39 -9.02 0.77
N LEU A 435 -0.30 -7.68 0.74
CA LEU A 435 0.69 -6.97 -0.05
C LEU A 435 1.87 -6.59 0.85
N TYR A 436 3.08 -6.90 0.40
CA TYR A 436 4.29 -6.65 1.18
C TYR A 436 5.49 -6.33 0.30
N LYS A 437 6.48 -5.68 0.87
CA LYS A 437 7.78 -5.38 0.30
C LYS A 437 8.84 -5.53 1.37
N ASN A 438 9.98 -6.14 1.05
CA ASN A 438 11.09 -6.33 2.01
C ASN A 438 10.60 -6.91 3.36
N GLU A 439 9.76 -7.94 3.31
CA GLU A 439 9.12 -8.58 4.47
C GLU A 439 8.13 -7.68 5.25
N ILE A 440 7.86 -6.44 4.81
CA ILE A 440 6.96 -5.49 5.47
C ILE A 440 5.59 -5.54 4.81
N PRO A 441 4.55 -6.10 5.45
CA PRO A 441 3.17 -5.99 4.99
C PRO A 441 2.70 -4.54 5.08
N PHE A 442 2.17 -4.00 4.00
CA PHE A 442 1.62 -2.64 3.99
C PHE A 442 0.11 -2.60 3.71
N LEU A 443 -0.44 -3.67 3.15
CA LEU A 443 -1.88 -3.85 2.97
C LEU A 443 -2.24 -5.32 3.24
N ILE A 444 -3.35 -5.54 3.94
CA ILE A 444 -3.91 -6.85 4.21
C ILE A 444 -5.42 -6.79 4.08
N GLY A 445 -6.05 -7.88 3.65
CA GLY A 445 -7.49 -7.92 3.56
C GLY A 445 -8.07 -9.33 3.45
N ILE A 446 -9.38 -9.36 3.50
CA ILE A 446 -10.20 -10.53 3.20
C ILE A 446 -11.23 -10.16 2.15
N MET A 447 -11.38 -11.02 1.15
CA MET A 447 -12.41 -10.95 0.13
C MET A 447 -13.47 -12.02 0.42
N GLU A 448 -14.66 -11.60 0.80
CA GLU A 448 -15.81 -12.47 1.09
C GLU A 448 -16.90 -12.35 0.02
N ASN A 449 -16.92 -11.23 -0.72
CA ASN A 449 -17.84 -10.97 -1.82
C ASN A 449 -17.21 -10.02 -2.86
N PRO A 450 -16.77 -10.50 -4.02
CA PRO A 450 -16.12 -9.67 -5.04
C PRO A 450 -17.11 -8.78 -5.83
N ALA A 451 -18.43 -8.88 -5.58
CA ALA A 451 -19.43 -8.06 -6.24
C ALA A 451 -19.81 -6.79 -5.43
N GLU A 452 -19.26 -6.62 -4.24
CA GLU A 452 -19.35 -5.42 -3.40
C GLU A 452 -18.12 -4.55 -3.63
#